data_6bf3ba59d6d1d5e6e7830966ecdc3049
#
_entry.id   6bf3ba59d6d1d5e6e7830966ecdc3049
#
_cell.length_a   1.000
_cell.length_b   1.000
_cell.length_c   1.000
_cell.angle_alpha   90.00
_cell.angle_beta   90.00
_cell.angle_gamma   90.00
#
_symmetry.space_group_name_H-M   'P 1'
#
loop_
_entity.id
_entity.type
_entity.pdbx_description
1 polymer ?
#
loop_
_entity_poly.entity_id
_entity_poly.type
_entity_poly.pdbx_seq_one_letter_code
_entity_poly.pdbx_strand_id
1 'polypeptide(L)'
;MRYFIIKSLMALTFVGANAAAQDHEYDLPIKEHIFENGLKLLVIERPGDNRVAAKIWTDMGALNEISGEYGAAHFLEHLMFKGTPTLGARDWETEKPLIDEINATEKAMIAELNRARNDIRERGVFHDYQHEKTTPEITRLQKHIDDLERKVEDLTVEGTTMKWYQGFGGTRLTASTEQEYMHFDIDLPANRVDIFLRIEADRMTNAIFRKFDAERMILVEQRIGFLNRLNSRYLEAMEALVGRTSNVYNPEGYMTDFKNYTRQYERYLYDTYFIPNNSTLIFVGGVTMDEMILKVEKYFGGLERKPEPTRYYGQEPLPSGEKRLIYRDNKLSPRVELRYQIPGVGHPDKPHFDVIKEVMQNRLQKNLDDKEIGGSVNVSTMVVHTNNYGLPSSIHFAAIYEDTEKLDASEEAMLAEIKLLSEENISDKELKFAQKTLRTQWYRAASDPNRLNFLIGHFEVMDSWKTLKPYLETRDKTTVEDVRRLVKQYFISDNRTIGKVIPRGAGQ
;
A
#
# COMPACT_ATOMS: atom_id res chain seq x y z
N MET A 1 1.98 -34.16 -65.58
CA MET A 1 0.68 -34.53 -65.04
C MET A 1 0.88 -35.13 -63.65
N ARG A 2 0.37 -34.53 -62.58
CA ARG A 2 0.42 -34.81 -61.14
C ARG A 2 1.18 -33.71 -60.35
N TYR A 3 0.48 -32.61 -60.16
CA TYR A 3 0.65 -31.69 -59.04
C TYR A 3 -0.73 -31.04 -58.86
N PHE A 4 -1.54 -31.59 -58.01
CA PHE A 4 -2.70 -30.95 -57.38
C PHE A 4 -3.28 -31.96 -56.36
N ILE A 5 -3.26 -31.63 -55.14
CA ILE A 5 -3.99 -32.14 -53.97
C ILE A 5 -3.02 -32.22 -52.80
N ILE A 6 -2.76 -31.10 -52.16
CA ILE A 6 -2.48 -30.94 -50.72
C ILE A 6 -2.58 -29.44 -50.44
N LYS A 7 -3.76 -28.89 -50.34
CA LYS A 7 -4.01 -27.52 -49.83
C LYS A 7 -5.40 -27.35 -49.18
N SER A 8 -5.95 -28.35 -48.57
CA SER A 8 -7.27 -28.20 -47.93
C SER A 8 -7.45 -28.90 -46.60
N LEU A 9 -6.34 -29.15 -45.84
CA LEU A 9 -6.47 -29.77 -44.51
C LEU A 9 -5.73 -29.05 -43.41
N MET A 10 -5.29 -27.81 -43.60
CA MET A 10 -4.59 -27.03 -42.57
C MET A 10 -5.37 -25.82 -42.03
N ALA A 11 -6.63 -25.63 -42.43
CA ALA A 11 -7.41 -24.45 -42.01
C ALA A 11 -8.45 -24.73 -40.90
N LEU A 12 -8.61 -25.99 -40.46
CA LEU A 12 -9.63 -26.33 -39.46
C LEU A 12 -9.10 -26.64 -38.06
N THR A 13 -7.78 -26.65 -37.83
CA THR A 13 -7.19 -26.91 -36.52
C THR A 13 -6.78 -25.66 -35.76
N PHE A 14 -6.85 -24.47 -36.35
CA PHE A 14 -6.45 -23.21 -35.67
C PHE A 14 -7.59 -22.50 -34.94
N VAL A 15 -8.84 -22.83 -35.17
CA VAL A 15 -9.99 -22.19 -34.50
C VAL A 15 -10.28 -22.85 -33.13
N GLY A 16 -9.99 -24.15 -32.98
CA GLY A 16 -10.18 -24.85 -31.70
C GLY A 16 -9.09 -24.62 -30.66
N ALA A 17 -7.87 -24.30 -31.10
CA ALA A 17 -6.75 -24.04 -30.19
C ALA A 17 -6.81 -22.66 -29.52
N ASN A 18 -7.44 -21.68 -30.19
CA ASN A 18 -7.57 -20.32 -29.60
C ASN A 18 -8.68 -20.21 -28.54
N ALA A 19 -9.75 -21.00 -28.61
CA ALA A 19 -10.82 -21.00 -27.62
C ALA A 19 -10.37 -21.72 -26.33
N ALA A 20 -9.66 -22.85 -26.46
CA ALA A 20 -9.14 -23.60 -25.32
C ALA A 20 -7.97 -22.88 -24.61
N ALA A 21 -7.22 -22.04 -25.35
CA ALA A 21 -6.15 -21.21 -24.75
C ALA A 21 -6.67 -20.01 -23.98
N GLN A 22 -7.88 -19.52 -24.26
CA GLN A 22 -8.50 -18.41 -23.53
C GLN A 22 -9.05 -18.83 -22.17
N ASP A 23 -9.48 -20.05 -21.97
CA ASP A 23 -10.06 -20.54 -20.70
C ASP A 23 -9.04 -20.74 -19.57
N HIS A 24 -7.73 -20.78 -19.90
CA HIS A 24 -6.65 -20.99 -18.93
C HIS A 24 -5.67 -19.78 -18.80
N GLU A 25 -5.96 -18.67 -19.43
CA GLU A 25 -5.03 -17.53 -19.52
C GLU A 25 -4.66 -16.94 -18.14
N TYR A 26 -5.57 -16.97 -17.18
CA TYR A 26 -5.39 -16.42 -15.83
C TYR A 26 -5.28 -17.51 -14.77
N ASP A 27 -5.14 -18.77 -15.16
CA ASP A 27 -4.92 -19.84 -14.22
C ASP A 27 -3.48 -19.79 -13.70
N LEU A 28 -3.34 -19.39 -12.45
CA LEU A 28 -2.09 -19.44 -11.73
C LEU A 28 -2.01 -20.73 -10.91
N PRO A 29 -0.91 -21.48 -10.97
CA PRO A 29 -0.74 -22.72 -10.20
C PRO A 29 -0.42 -22.40 -8.73
N ILE A 30 -1.27 -21.58 -8.09
CA ILE A 30 -1.13 -21.24 -6.69
C ILE A 30 -1.57 -22.42 -5.84
N LYS A 31 -0.65 -22.90 -5.00
CA LYS A 31 -0.94 -23.88 -3.97
C LYS A 31 -1.14 -23.17 -2.65
N GLU A 32 -2.16 -23.57 -1.88
CA GLU A 32 -2.52 -22.98 -0.59
C GLU A 32 -2.44 -24.03 0.51
N HIS A 33 -1.89 -23.66 1.67
CA HIS A 33 -1.96 -24.41 2.92
C HIS A 33 -2.22 -23.46 4.08
N ILE A 34 -3.07 -23.87 5.02
CA ILE A 34 -3.36 -23.11 6.25
C ILE A 34 -2.94 -23.97 7.43
N PHE A 35 -2.03 -23.45 8.25
CA PHE A 35 -1.52 -24.13 9.45
C PHE A 35 -2.54 -24.06 10.61
N GLU A 36 -2.38 -24.91 11.63
CA GLU A 36 -3.28 -24.95 12.79
C GLU A 36 -3.37 -23.60 13.52
N ASN A 37 -2.26 -22.85 13.55
CA ASN A 37 -2.23 -21.51 14.13
C ASN A 37 -2.85 -20.42 13.23
N GLY A 38 -3.38 -20.80 12.06
CA GLY A 38 -4.05 -19.91 11.12
C GLY A 38 -3.13 -19.19 10.14
N LEU A 39 -1.81 -19.36 10.24
CA LEU A 39 -0.88 -18.81 9.25
C LEU A 39 -1.17 -19.42 7.87
N LYS A 40 -1.30 -18.57 6.85
CA LYS A 40 -1.52 -19.00 5.47
C LYS A 40 -0.20 -19.06 4.70
N LEU A 41 -0.06 -20.07 3.88
CA LEU A 41 1.06 -20.27 2.96
C LEU A 41 0.54 -20.37 1.54
N LEU A 42 1.05 -19.51 0.65
CA LEU A 42 0.81 -19.55 -0.79
C LEU A 42 2.13 -19.81 -1.51
N VAL A 43 2.14 -20.77 -2.44
CA VAL A 43 3.34 -21.12 -3.21
C VAL A 43 3.02 -21.22 -4.69
N ILE A 44 3.82 -20.53 -5.51
CA ILE A 44 3.93 -20.80 -6.95
C ILE A 44 5.29 -21.43 -7.22
N GLU A 45 5.27 -22.72 -7.51
CA GLU A 45 6.45 -23.46 -7.86
C GLU A 45 6.94 -23.09 -9.25
N ARG A 46 8.23 -22.76 -9.38
CA ARG A 46 8.91 -22.56 -10.67
C ARG A 46 10.10 -23.50 -10.76
N PRO A 47 9.89 -24.74 -11.22
CA PRO A 47 10.96 -25.72 -11.32
C PRO A 47 12.09 -25.21 -12.21
N GLY A 48 13.31 -25.27 -11.69
CA GLY A 48 14.51 -24.80 -12.40
C GLY A 48 14.94 -23.38 -12.03
N ASP A 49 14.10 -22.59 -11.35
CA ASP A 49 14.55 -21.32 -10.79
C ASP A 49 15.51 -21.58 -9.62
N ASN A 50 16.62 -20.86 -9.59
CA ASN A 50 17.59 -20.94 -8.49
C ASN A 50 17.33 -19.90 -7.38
N ARG A 51 16.32 -19.09 -7.54
CA ARG A 51 15.90 -18.04 -6.60
C ARG A 51 14.40 -18.14 -6.26
N VAL A 52 14.03 -17.51 -5.17
CA VAL A 52 12.65 -17.38 -4.72
C VAL A 52 12.39 -15.94 -4.26
N ALA A 53 11.28 -15.39 -4.71
CA ALA A 53 10.70 -14.16 -4.16
C ALA A 53 9.87 -14.55 -2.92
N ALA A 54 10.34 -14.19 -1.74
CA ALA A 54 9.72 -14.50 -0.46
C ALA A 54 9.12 -13.22 0.15
N LYS A 55 7.86 -13.28 0.56
CA LYS A 55 7.19 -12.19 1.27
C LYS A 55 6.35 -12.72 2.42
N ILE A 56 6.29 -11.93 3.50
CA ILE A 56 5.26 -12.05 4.53
C ILE A 56 4.37 -10.81 4.46
N TRP A 57 3.08 -11.04 4.37
CA TRP A 57 2.04 -10.02 4.38
C TRP A 57 1.27 -10.09 5.69
N THR A 58 1.03 -8.95 6.28
CA THR A 58 0.21 -8.83 7.48
C THR A 58 -0.92 -7.85 7.18
N ASP A 59 -2.15 -8.24 7.50
CA ASP A 59 -3.33 -7.41 7.33
C ASP A 59 -3.40 -6.38 8.48
N MET A 60 -2.50 -5.40 8.40
CA MET A 60 -2.31 -4.30 9.33
C MET A 60 -1.62 -3.15 8.62
N GLY A 61 -2.24 -1.99 8.62
CA GLY A 61 -1.72 -0.76 8.03
C GLY A 61 -2.25 0.48 8.72
N ALA A 62 -2.15 1.62 8.06
CA ALA A 62 -2.55 2.91 8.64
C ALA A 62 -4.04 2.94 9.07
N LEU A 63 -4.93 2.16 8.45
CA LEU A 63 -6.34 2.06 8.85
C LEU A 63 -6.56 1.48 10.25
N ASN A 64 -5.56 0.85 10.84
CA ASN A 64 -5.64 0.28 12.18
C ASN A 64 -5.19 1.26 13.27
N GLU A 65 -4.76 2.46 12.88
CA GLU A 65 -4.27 3.49 13.78
C GLU A 65 -5.41 4.26 14.46
N ILE A 66 -5.10 4.85 15.60
CA ILE A 66 -6.03 5.73 16.33
C ILE A 66 -5.72 7.20 16.07
N SER A 67 -6.72 8.05 16.26
CA SER A 67 -6.57 9.50 16.12
C SER A 67 -5.51 10.04 17.09
N GLY A 68 -4.57 10.81 16.53
CA GLY A 68 -3.45 11.39 17.26
C GLY A 68 -2.17 10.54 17.22
N GLU A 69 -2.22 9.37 16.58
CA GLU A 69 -1.08 8.45 16.42
C GLU A 69 -0.96 7.95 14.96
N TYR A 70 -1.36 8.79 14.00
CA TYR A 70 -1.27 8.46 12.58
C TYR A 70 0.19 8.35 12.11
N GLY A 71 0.52 7.26 11.41
CA GLY A 71 1.87 6.88 11.00
C GLY A 71 2.52 5.86 11.94
N ALA A 72 1.83 5.42 13.01
CA ALA A 72 2.34 4.42 13.95
C ALA A 72 2.56 3.05 13.28
N ALA A 73 1.74 2.66 12.31
CA ALA A 73 1.95 1.41 11.56
C ALA A 73 3.29 1.43 10.80
N HIS A 74 3.63 2.55 10.16
CA HIS A 74 4.92 2.73 9.49
C HIS A 74 6.07 2.81 10.50
N PHE A 75 5.83 3.42 11.66
CA PHE A 75 6.81 3.42 12.72
C PHE A 75 7.09 2.02 13.25
N LEU A 76 6.07 1.21 13.44
CA LEU A 76 6.23 -0.19 13.81
C LEU A 76 7.07 -0.96 12.78
N GLU A 77 6.86 -0.74 11.48
CA GLU A 77 7.70 -1.31 10.43
C GLU A 77 9.18 -1.02 10.69
N HIS A 78 9.55 0.24 10.96
CA HIS A 78 10.92 0.63 11.29
C HIS A 78 11.46 -0.06 12.54
N LEU A 79 10.66 -0.12 13.60
CA LEU A 79 11.03 -0.77 14.85
C LEU A 79 11.28 -2.27 14.68
N MET A 80 10.54 -2.91 13.78
CA MET A 80 10.70 -4.34 13.48
C MET A 80 12.02 -4.69 12.79
N PHE A 81 12.74 -3.71 12.23
CA PHE A 81 14.12 -3.89 11.73
C PHE A 81 15.18 -3.77 12.81
N LYS A 82 14.82 -3.40 14.05
CA LYS A 82 15.78 -3.20 15.15
C LYS A 82 16.20 -4.49 15.84
N GLY A 83 15.69 -5.62 15.34
CA GLY A 83 16.12 -6.96 15.72
C GLY A 83 15.32 -7.56 16.87
N THR A 84 15.87 -8.63 17.40
CA THR A 84 15.26 -9.50 18.39
C THR A 84 16.32 -9.85 19.45
N PRO A 85 16.01 -10.68 20.45
CA PRO A 85 17.03 -11.23 21.36
C PRO A 85 18.15 -12.00 20.64
N THR A 86 17.81 -12.65 19.51
CA THR A 86 18.78 -13.46 18.75
C THR A 86 19.41 -12.71 17.59
N LEU A 87 18.84 -11.58 17.19
CA LEU A 87 19.30 -10.74 16.09
C LEU A 87 19.59 -9.32 16.60
N GLY A 88 20.85 -8.93 16.62
CA GLY A 88 21.27 -7.59 16.99
C GLY A 88 21.63 -7.40 18.46
N ALA A 89 21.39 -8.35 19.36
CA ALA A 89 21.92 -8.32 20.71
C ALA A 89 23.36 -8.89 20.74
N ARG A 90 24.29 -8.20 21.40
CA ARG A 90 25.64 -8.75 21.74
C ARG A 90 25.55 -9.65 22.95
N ASP A 91 24.77 -9.24 23.95
CA ASP A 91 24.53 -9.94 25.20
C ASP A 91 23.09 -9.62 25.65
N TRP A 92 22.17 -10.51 25.34
CA TRP A 92 20.76 -10.33 25.66
C TRP A 92 20.48 -10.34 27.16
N GLU A 93 21.21 -11.15 27.93
CA GLU A 93 21.02 -11.24 29.37
C GLU A 93 21.35 -9.92 30.08
N THR A 94 22.34 -9.19 29.55
CA THR A 94 22.70 -7.83 30.04
C THR A 94 21.77 -6.77 29.47
N GLU A 95 21.29 -6.91 28.22
CA GLU A 95 20.44 -5.93 27.55
C GLU A 95 18.99 -5.95 28.08
N LYS A 96 18.43 -7.13 28.32
CA LYS A 96 17.02 -7.31 28.71
C LYS A 96 16.60 -6.45 29.93
N PRO A 97 17.33 -6.45 31.05
CA PRO A 97 16.97 -5.61 32.19
C PRO A 97 16.89 -4.12 31.86
N LEU A 98 17.76 -3.62 30.97
CA LEU A 98 17.74 -2.23 30.53
C LEU A 98 16.49 -1.91 29.72
N ILE A 99 16.09 -2.81 28.82
CA ILE A 99 14.85 -2.69 28.05
C ILE A 99 13.62 -2.71 28.96
N ASP A 100 13.59 -3.61 29.95
CA ASP A 100 12.50 -3.68 30.92
C ASP A 100 12.41 -2.38 31.74
N GLU A 101 13.54 -1.80 32.14
CA GLU A 101 13.59 -0.52 32.86
C GLU A 101 13.16 0.66 31.99
N ILE A 102 13.52 0.70 30.71
CA ILE A 102 13.03 1.70 29.74
C ILE A 102 11.50 1.64 29.66
N ASN A 103 10.93 0.46 29.47
CA ASN A 103 9.47 0.28 29.38
C ASN A 103 8.74 0.72 30.68
N ALA A 104 9.29 0.41 31.84
CA ALA A 104 8.76 0.85 33.13
C ALA A 104 8.84 2.37 33.31
N THR A 105 9.94 2.97 32.91
CA THR A 105 10.17 4.43 32.98
C THR A 105 9.24 5.19 32.05
N GLU A 106 9.04 4.70 30.81
CA GLU A 106 8.08 5.29 29.87
C GLU A 106 6.65 5.22 30.40
N LYS A 107 6.24 4.10 30.99
CA LYS A 107 4.93 3.97 31.64
C LYS A 107 4.74 5.00 32.74
N ALA A 108 5.77 5.25 33.57
CA ALA A 108 5.75 6.30 34.59
C ALA A 108 5.66 7.70 33.97
N MET A 109 6.36 7.95 32.86
CA MET A 109 6.29 9.21 32.11
C MET A 109 4.90 9.47 31.54
N ILE A 110 4.25 8.46 30.95
CA ILE A 110 2.87 8.56 30.45
C ILE A 110 1.90 8.87 31.59
N ALA A 111 2.06 8.25 32.74
CA ALA A 111 1.22 8.55 33.92
C ALA A 111 1.38 10.01 34.38
N GLU A 112 2.62 10.54 34.38
CA GLU A 112 2.91 11.94 34.73
C GLU A 112 2.33 12.90 33.69
N LEU A 113 2.44 12.60 32.38
CA LEU A 113 1.82 13.38 31.32
C LEU A 113 0.30 13.47 31.50
N ASN A 114 -0.35 12.35 31.82
CA ASN A 114 -1.79 12.31 32.06
C ASN A 114 -2.18 13.11 33.30
N ARG A 115 -1.36 13.06 34.38
CA ARG A 115 -1.55 13.88 35.56
C ARG A 115 -1.48 15.36 35.23
N ALA A 116 -0.42 15.78 34.52
CA ALA A 116 -0.24 17.17 34.12
C ALA A 116 -1.40 17.69 33.24
N ARG A 117 -1.90 16.85 32.31
CA ARG A 117 -3.06 17.17 31.47
C ARG A 117 -4.33 17.36 32.32
N ASN A 118 -4.57 16.53 33.31
CA ASN A 118 -5.73 16.65 34.20
C ASN A 118 -5.64 17.92 35.07
N ASP A 119 -4.46 18.23 35.61
CA ASP A 119 -4.24 19.47 36.36
C ASP A 119 -4.54 20.74 35.53
N ILE A 120 -4.23 20.73 34.24
CA ILE A 120 -4.53 21.84 33.33
C ILE A 120 -6.04 21.93 33.07
N ARG A 121 -6.72 20.81 32.86
CA ARG A 121 -8.18 20.76 32.68
C ARG A 121 -8.92 21.27 33.90
N GLU A 122 -8.51 20.90 35.11
CA GLU A 122 -9.08 21.34 36.36
C GLU A 122 -8.90 22.83 36.61
N ARG A 123 -7.78 23.40 36.17
CA ARG A 123 -7.51 24.85 36.24
C ARG A 123 -8.22 25.65 35.15
N GLY A 124 -8.84 25.00 34.16
CA GLY A 124 -9.57 25.69 33.09
C GLY A 124 -8.66 26.45 32.08
N VAL A 125 -7.37 26.17 32.07
CA VAL A 125 -6.39 26.84 31.20
C VAL A 125 -6.23 26.03 29.91
N PHE A 126 -7.19 26.15 29.01
CA PHE A 126 -7.19 25.38 27.75
C PHE A 126 -6.16 25.84 26.70
N HIS A 127 -5.45 26.92 26.93
CA HIS A 127 -4.51 27.50 25.96
C HIS A 127 -3.06 27.10 26.17
N ASP A 128 -2.74 26.37 27.23
CA ASP A 128 -1.37 26.11 27.63
C ASP A 128 -0.88 24.70 27.32
N TYR A 129 -1.25 24.21 26.12
CA TYR A 129 -0.79 22.91 25.60
C TYR A 129 0.74 22.76 25.53
N GLN A 130 1.49 23.87 25.59
CA GLN A 130 2.96 23.83 25.59
C GLN A 130 3.56 23.48 26.94
N HIS A 131 2.88 23.80 28.04
CA HIS A 131 3.35 23.47 29.38
C HIS A 131 3.11 22.00 29.78
N GLU A 132 2.21 21.30 29.13
CA GLU A 132 1.93 19.88 29.39
C GLU A 132 3.15 18.96 29.28
N LYS A 133 4.19 19.39 28.53
CA LYS A 133 5.29 18.52 28.14
C LYS A 133 6.57 18.68 28.95
N THR A 134 6.59 19.60 29.91
CA THR A 134 7.83 20.00 30.57
C THR A 134 7.72 20.09 32.09
N THR A 135 7.02 19.13 32.74
CA THR A 135 7.22 19.06 34.18
C THR A 135 8.65 18.60 34.46
N PRO A 136 9.26 19.06 35.58
CA PRO A 136 10.59 18.58 35.96
C PRO A 136 10.70 17.06 36.03
N GLU A 137 9.61 16.39 36.39
CA GLU A 137 9.55 14.92 36.46
C GLU A 137 9.58 14.30 35.08
N ILE A 138 8.80 14.82 34.09
CA ILE A 138 8.87 14.35 32.70
C ILE A 138 10.29 14.49 32.15
N THR A 139 10.91 15.64 32.36
CA THR A 139 12.31 15.88 31.94
C THR A 139 13.28 14.88 32.58
N ARG A 140 13.11 14.57 33.86
CA ARG A 140 13.91 13.59 34.57
C ARG A 140 13.75 12.19 34.02
N LEU A 141 12.51 11.77 33.79
CA LEU A 141 12.19 10.45 33.25
C LEU A 141 12.68 10.28 31.80
N GLN A 142 12.53 11.30 30.95
CA GLN A 142 13.07 11.28 29.60
C GLN A 142 14.59 11.13 29.60
N LYS A 143 15.29 11.94 30.43
CA LYS A 143 16.75 11.82 30.56
C LYS A 143 17.18 10.42 31.02
N HIS A 144 16.40 9.80 31.90
CA HIS A 144 16.70 8.43 32.35
C HIS A 144 16.54 7.43 31.23
N ILE A 145 15.48 7.55 30.40
CA ILE A 145 15.30 6.75 29.17
C ILE A 145 16.48 6.93 28.23
N ASP A 146 16.89 8.16 27.95
CA ASP A 146 18.03 8.48 27.06
C ASP A 146 19.34 7.84 27.56
N ASP A 147 19.56 7.83 28.89
CA ASP A 147 20.73 7.22 29.51
C ASP A 147 20.73 5.69 29.39
N LEU A 148 19.55 5.06 29.50
CA LEU A 148 19.36 3.62 29.32
C LEU A 148 19.48 3.23 27.84
N GLU A 149 18.90 3.99 26.92
CA GLU A 149 19.00 3.72 25.48
C GLU A 149 20.47 3.74 25.01
N ARG A 150 21.29 4.66 25.53
CA ARG A 150 22.74 4.67 25.22
C ARG A 150 23.44 3.39 25.68
N LYS A 151 23.09 2.86 26.85
CA LYS A 151 23.64 1.60 27.33
C LYS A 151 23.19 0.40 26.46
N VAL A 152 21.93 0.40 26.02
CA VAL A 152 21.38 -0.60 25.07
C VAL A 152 22.11 -0.50 23.74
N GLU A 153 22.41 0.71 23.26
CA GLU A 153 23.14 0.91 22.00
C GLU A 153 24.53 0.26 22.03
N ASP A 154 25.26 0.37 23.14
CA ASP A 154 26.56 -0.27 23.34
C ASP A 154 26.48 -1.81 23.27
N LEU A 155 25.32 -2.39 23.60
CA LEU A 155 25.03 -3.82 23.54
C LEU A 155 24.42 -4.27 22.20
N THR A 156 24.14 -3.35 21.27
CA THR A 156 23.48 -3.62 20.01
C THR A 156 24.48 -3.76 18.86
N VAL A 157 24.18 -4.66 17.92
CA VAL A 157 24.86 -4.79 16.61
C VAL A 157 23.93 -4.29 15.53
N GLU A 158 24.24 -3.13 14.97
CA GLU A 158 23.42 -2.48 13.96
C GLU A 158 23.35 -3.23 12.63
N GLY A 159 22.20 -3.08 11.95
CA GLY A 159 21.98 -3.58 10.60
C GLY A 159 22.07 -5.11 10.49
N THR A 160 21.88 -5.82 11.61
CA THR A 160 22.03 -7.28 11.65
C THR A 160 21.12 -7.99 10.68
N THR A 161 19.84 -7.62 10.61
CA THR A 161 18.87 -8.20 9.67
C THR A 161 19.35 -8.08 8.21
N MET A 162 19.74 -6.88 7.80
CA MET A 162 20.23 -6.62 6.44
C MET A 162 21.54 -7.40 6.17
N LYS A 163 22.49 -7.36 7.10
CA LYS A 163 23.77 -8.08 6.96
C LYS A 163 23.57 -9.59 6.86
N TRP A 164 22.62 -10.13 7.60
CA TRP A 164 22.30 -11.56 7.51
C TRP A 164 21.74 -11.89 6.14
N TYR A 165 20.72 -11.19 5.67
CA TYR A 165 20.18 -11.44 4.34
C TYR A 165 21.24 -11.31 3.24
N GLN A 166 22.03 -10.26 3.26
CA GLN A 166 23.09 -10.05 2.27
C GLN A 166 24.16 -11.16 2.33
N GLY A 167 24.56 -11.59 3.54
CA GLY A 167 25.53 -12.66 3.75
C GLY A 167 25.08 -14.01 3.18
N PHE A 168 23.78 -14.24 3.07
CA PHE A 168 23.18 -15.44 2.46
C PHE A 168 22.72 -15.25 1.01
N GLY A 169 23.13 -14.15 0.35
CA GLY A 169 22.82 -13.88 -1.06
C GLY A 169 21.45 -13.29 -1.28
N GLY A 170 20.84 -12.72 -0.24
CA GLY A 170 19.61 -11.97 -0.31
C GLY A 170 19.80 -10.66 -1.07
N THR A 171 18.81 -10.31 -1.87
CA THR A 171 18.74 -9.05 -2.63
C THR A 171 17.34 -8.49 -2.55
N ARG A 172 17.17 -7.19 -2.84
CA ARG A 172 15.85 -6.51 -2.86
C ARG A 172 15.11 -6.61 -1.51
N LEU A 173 15.87 -6.58 -0.39
CA LEU A 173 15.24 -6.44 0.91
C LEU A 173 14.50 -5.11 0.96
N THR A 174 13.20 -5.19 1.18
CA THR A 174 12.32 -4.02 1.36
C THR A 174 11.17 -4.37 2.28
N ALA A 175 10.50 -3.35 2.77
CA ALA A 175 9.22 -3.43 3.44
C ALA A 175 8.36 -2.26 2.97
N SER A 176 7.07 -2.36 3.17
CA SER A 176 6.14 -1.27 2.90
C SER A 176 4.95 -1.36 3.84
N THR A 177 4.55 -0.20 4.35
CA THR A 177 3.30 -0.02 5.07
C THR A 177 2.36 0.81 4.22
N GLU A 178 1.21 0.26 3.95
CA GLU A 178 0.13 0.90 3.22
C GLU A 178 -1.05 1.18 4.15
N GLN A 179 -2.18 1.54 3.59
CA GLN A 179 -3.36 1.82 4.42
C GLN A 179 -3.91 0.55 5.08
N GLU A 180 -3.94 -0.58 4.37
CA GLU A 180 -4.55 -1.82 4.84
C GLU A 180 -3.57 -2.90 5.26
N TYR A 181 -2.32 -2.83 4.80
CA TYR A 181 -1.36 -3.91 5.01
C TYR A 181 0.07 -3.42 5.23
N MET A 182 0.85 -4.31 5.78
CA MET A 182 2.31 -4.23 5.84
C MET A 182 2.90 -5.49 5.24
N HIS A 183 4.02 -5.38 4.53
CA HIS A 183 4.76 -6.55 4.06
C HIS A 183 6.27 -6.38 4.18
N PHE A 184 6.96 -7.51 4.36
CA PHE A 184 8.41 -7.60 4.31
C PHE A 184 8.79 -8.59 3.21
N ASP A 185 9.73 -8.21 2.35
CA ASP A 185 10.09 -9.01 1.20
C ASP A 185 11.59 -9.05 0.89
N ILE A 186 12.00 -10.16 0.29
CA ILE A 186 13.37 -10.44 -0.08
C ILE A 186 13.41 -11.43 -1.24
N ASP A 187 14.42 -11.29 -2.09
CA ASP A 187 14.81 -12.32 -3.04
C ASP A 187 16.00 -13.13 -2.49
N LEU A 188 15.84 -14.44 -2.37
CA LEU A 188 16.87 -15.33 -1.86
C LEU A 188 17.24 -16.41 -2.87
N PRO A 189 18.47 -16.99 -2.83
CA PRO A 189 18.71 -18.30 -3.40
C PRO A 189 17.71 -19.31 -2.80
N ALA A 190 17.08 -20.14 -3.63
CA ALA A 190 16.02 -21.05 -3.21
C ALA A 190 16.45 -21.97 -2.04
N ASN A 191 17.72 -22.43 -2.05
CA ASN A 191 18.28 -23.25 -0.98
C ASN A 191 18.60 -22.47 0.32
N ARG A 192 18.26 -21.18 0.40
CA ARG A 192 18.48 -20.31 1.57
C ARG A 192 17.18 -19.76 2.15
N VAL A 193 16.03 -20.26 1.71
CA VAL A 193 14.72 -19.81 2.20
C VAL A 193 14.54 -19.93 3.72
N ASP A 194 15.23 -20.89 4.36
CA ASP A 194 15.24 -21.06 5.83
C ASP A 194 15.68 -19.78 6.57
N ILE A 195 16.52 -18.94 5.96
CA ILE A 195 16.97 -17.68 6.57
C ILE A 195 15.81 -16.71 6.71
N PHE A 196 14.97 -16.60 5.65
CA PHE A 196 13.76 -15.78 5.70
C PHE A 196 12.80 -16.28 6.78
N LEU A 197 12.47 -17.58 6.74
CA LEU A 197 11.54 -18.16 7.71
C LEU A 197 12.01 -17.98 9.16
N ARG A 198 13.31 -18.16 9.42
CA ARG A 198 13.87 -17.95 10.75
C ARG A 198 13.75 -16.50 11.21
N ILE A 199 14.11 -15.55 10.33
CA ILE A 199 14.10 -14.12 10.68
C ILE A 199 12.67 -13.65 10.89
N GLU A 200 11.73 -14.02 10.00
CA GLU A 200 10.35 -13.57 10.09
C GLU A 200 9.60 -14.22 11.28
N ALA A 201 9.85 -15.48 11.59
CA ALA A 201 9.27 -16.12 12.78
C ALA A 201 9.79 -15.48 14.09
N ASP A 202 11.09 -15.18 14.15
CA ASP A 202 11.68 -14.50 15.32
C ASP A 202 11.17 -13.05 15.41
N ARG A 203 11.04 -12.34 14.28
CA ARG A 203 10.46 -11.00 14.22
C ARG A 203 8.99 -10.99 14.65
N MET A 204 8.21 -12.01 14.27
CA MET A 204 6.79 -12.11 14.65
C MET A 204 6.57 -12.31 16.15
N THR A 205 7.56 -12.83 16.87
CA THR A 205 7.42 -13.18 18.29
C THR A 205 8.21 -12.31 19.22
N ASN A 206 9.39 -11.87 18.80
CA ASN A 206 10.42 -11.36 19.69
C ASN A 206 10.96 -9.98 19.28
N ALA A 207 10.24 -9.19 18.47
CA ALA A 207 10.72 -7.87 18.08
C ALA A 207 10.97 -6.98 19.29
N ILE A 208 12.14 -6.37 19.31
CA ILE A 208 12.58 -5.43 20.34
C ILE A 208 12.66 -4.04 19.73
N PHE A 209 11.99 -3.08 20.37
CA PHE A 209 11.93 -1.70 19.89
C PHE A 209 13.13 -0.90 20.37
N ARG A 210 14.34 -1.27 19.89
CA ARG A 210 15.57 -0.53 20.15
C ARG A 210 15.56 0.80 19.42
N LYS A 211 16.28 1.80 19.97
CA LYS A 211 16.46 3.12 19.35
C LYS A 211 15.13 3.82 19.02
N PHE A 212 14.16 3.68 19.90
CA PHE A 212 12.79 4.16 19.67
C PHE A 212 12.74 5.64 19.31
N ASP A 213 13.38 6.49 20.10
CA ASP A 213 13.39 7.93 19.86
C ASP A 213 14.22 8.31 18.62
N ALA A 214 15.31 7.61 18.34
CA ALA A 214 16.11 7.83 17.14
C ALA A 214 15.31 7.48 15.87
N GLU A 215 14.58 6.34 15.86
CA GLU A 215 13.74 5.95 14.74
C GLU A 215 12.56 6.91 14.55
N ARG A 216 11.96 7.38 15.63
CA ARG A 216 10.92 8.42 15.57
C ARG A 216 11.44 9.69 14.87
N MET A 217 12.69 10.09 15.14
CA MET A 217 13.30 11.23 14.44
C MET A 217 13.57 10.94 12.97
N ILE A 218 13.89 9.71 12.59
CA ILE A 218 14.02 9.29 11.18
C ILE A 218 12.68 9.45 10.45
N LEU A 219 11.56 9.07 11.06
CA LEU A 219 10.23 9.30 10.46
C LEU A 219 9.92 10.80 10.29
N VAL A 220 10.29 11.62 11.27
CA VAL A 220 10.17 13.08 11.14
C VAL A 220 10.94 13.60 9.93
N GLU A 221 12.18 13.13 9.73
CA GLU A 221 13.00 13.51 8.57
C GLU A 221 12.42 12.98 7.27
N GLN A 222 11.92 11.74 7.24
CA GLN A 222 11.24 11.17 6.09
C GLN A 222 9.99 11.97 5.74
N ARG A 223 9.18 12.33 6.73
CA ARG A 223 7.99 13.16 6.54
C ARG A 223 8.33 14.55 6.00
N ILE A 224 9.37 15.20 6.53
CA ILE A 224 9.88 16.45 5.98
C ILE A 224 10.34 16.25 4.53
N GLY A 225 11.08 15.19 4.26
CA GLY A 225 11.52 14.82 2.92
C GLY A 225 10.33 14.59 1.97
N PHE A 226 9.29 13.87 2.43
CA PHE A 226 8.05 13.67 1.69
C PHE A 226 7.36 15.01 1.37
N LEU A 227 7.15 15.85 2.37
CA LEU A 227 6.50 17.17 2.20
C LEU A 227 7.31 18.13 1.32
N ASN A 228 8.61 17.90 1.16
CA ASN A 228 9.48 18.66 0.27
C ASN A 228 9.56 18.09 -1.15
N ARG A 229 9.03 16.88 -1.40
CA ARG A 229 8.90 16.35 -2.76
C ARG A 229 7.90 17.19 -3.55
N LEU A 230 8.20 17.40 -4.82
CA LEU A 230 7.26 18.02 -5.73
C LEU A 230 5.92 17.24 -5.69
N ASN A 231 4.83 17.95 -5.59
CA ASN A 231 3.45 17.45 -5.56
C ASN A 231 2.92 16.89 -4.24
N SER A 232 3.70 16.43 -3.28
CA SER A 232 3.19 15.73 -2.10
C SER A 232 2.13 16.53 -1.34
N ARG A 233 2.38 17.81 -1.08
CA ARG A 233 1.42 18.68 -0.39
C ARG A 233 0.14 18.92 -1.20
N TYR A 234 0.27 19.01 -2.52
CA TYR A 234 -0.87 19.14 -3.41
C TYR A 234 -1.71 17.86 -3.40
N LEU A 235 -1.05 16.69 -3.50
CA LEU A 235 -1.73 15.41 -3.48
C LEU A 235 -2.48 15.19 -2.17
N GLU A 236 -1.87 15.46 -1.03
CA GLU A 236 -2.58 15.39 0.27
C GLU A 236 -3.78 16.33 0.35
N ALA A 237 -3.64 17.56 -0.15
CA ALA A 237 -4.76 18.51 -0.20
C ALA A 237 -5.90 18.03 -1.11
N MET A 238 -5.58 17.39 -2.23
CA MET A 238 -6.58 16.79 -3.11
C MET A 238 -7.25 15.58 -2.48
N GLU A 239 -6.50 14.71 -1.83
CA GLU A 239 -7.04 13.52 -1.17
C GLU A 239 -7.97 13.88 -0.03
N ALA A 240 -7.61 14.87 0.77
CA ALA A 240 -8.48 15.39 1.84
C ALA A 240 -9.83 15.92 1.34
N LEU A 241 -9.96 16.24 0.05
CA LEU A 241 -11.21 16.62 -0.57
C LEU A 241 -11.98 15.44 -1.15
N VAL A 242 -11.29 14.41 -1.65
CA VAL A 242 -11.94 13.25 -2.28
C VAL A 242 -12.63 12.39 -1.23
N GLY A 243 -11.94 12.04 -0.15
CA GLY A 243 -12.47 11.22 0.93
C GLY A 243 -12.37 11.92 2.29
N ARG A 244 -13.32 11.67 3.18
CA ARG A 244 -13.33 12.27 4.54
C ARG A 244 -12.77 11.32 5.59
N THR A 245 -13.03 10.04 5.45
CA THR A 245 -12.60 9.01 6.42
C THR A 245 -11.32 8.35 6.00
N SER A 246 -11.15 8.07 4.72
CA SER A 246 -9.99 7.37 4.19
C SER A 246 -8.69 8.16 4.22
N ASN A 247 -8.77 9.48 4.06
CA ASN A 247 -7.58 10.32 3.88
C ASN A 247 -6.89 10.76 5.18
N VAL A 248 -7.50 10.48 6.32
CA VAL A 248 -6.81 10.69 7.62
C VAL A 248 -5.79 9.59 7.90
N TYR A 249 -5.91 8.44 7.24
CA TYR A 249 -5.03 7.28 7.41
C TYR A 249 -3.87 7.31 6.39
N ASN A 250 -2.97 8.27 6.58
CA ASN A 250 -1.76 8.40 5.76
C ASN A 250 -0.60 7.62 6.41
N PRO A 251 -0.04 6.59 5.77
CA PRO A 251 1.08 5.82 6.32
C PRO A 251 2.29 6.68 6.68
N GLU A 252 2.49 7.79 5.97
CA GLU A 252 3.56 8.77 6.28
C GLU A 252 3.30 9.57 7.57
N GLY A 253 2.13 9.43 8.21
CA GLY A 253 1.74 10.11 9.43
C GLY A 253 1.65 11.63 9.32
N TYR A 254 1.49 12.29 10.46
CA TYR A 254 1.44 13.75 10.56
C TYR A 254 2.44 14.28 11.57
N MET A 255 3.07 15.42 11.27
CA MET A 255 4.08 16.04 12.14
C MET A 255 3.60 16.29 13.58
N THR A 256 2.30 16.47 13.76
CA THR A 256 1.68 16.67 15.08
C THR A 256 1.64 15.39 15.91
N ASP A 257 1.65 14.22 15.28
CA ASP A 257 1.36 12.95 15.91
C ASP A 257 2.64 12.21 16.36
N PHE A 258 3.75 12.36 15.64
CA PHE A 258 5.02 11.69 15.97
C PHE A 258 5.46 11.82 17.44
N LYS A 259 5.16 12.97 18.04
CA LYS A 259 5.47 13.22 19.46
C LYS A 259 4.63 12.40 20.45
N ASN A 260 3.52 11.81 19.97
CA ASN A 260 2.60 11.03 20.81
C ASN A 260 2.95 9.55 20.81
N TYR A 261 3.79 9.08 19.87
CA TYR A 261 4.15 7.67 19.79
C TYR A 261 4.77 7.15 21.08
N THR A 262 4.27 6.01 21.55
CA THR A 262 4.72 5.34 22.76
C THR A 262 5.05 3.88 22.47
N ARG A 263 6.03 3.31 23.18
CA ARG A 263 6.35 1.88 23.10
C ARG A 263 5.14 1.01 23.48
N GLN A 264 4.29 1.52 24.36
CA GLN A 264 3.07 0.81 24.77
C GLN A 264 2.09 0.69 23.59
N TYR A 265 1.89 1.73 22.81
CA TYR A 265 0.98 1.68 21.66
C TYR A 265 1.56 0.85 20.53
N GLU A 266 2.85 1.00 20.23
CA GLU A 266 3.54 0.17 19.24
C GLU A 266 3.51 -1.32 19.63
N ARG A 267 3.67 -1.64 20.92
CA ARG A 267 3.53 -3.02 21.42
C ARG A 267 2.10 -3.53 21.25
N TYR A 268 1.10 -2.68 21.51
CA TYR A 268 -0.31 -3.04 21.27
C TYR A 268 -0.57 -3.36 19.80
N LEU A 269 -0.08 -2.53 18.87
CA LEU A 269 -0.22 -2.81 17.43
C LEU A 269 0.48 -4.13 17.04
N TYR A 270 1.71 -4.30 17.49
CA TYR A 270 2.48 -5.52 17.22
C TYR A 270 1.79 -6.78 17.78
N ASP A 271 1.41 -6.78 19.05
CA ASP A 271 0.82 -7.95 19.71
C ASP A 271 -0.58 -8.28 19.19
N THR A 272 -1.31 -7.28 18.66
CA THR A 272 -2.66 -7.42 18.14
C THR A 272 -2.68 -7.91 16.70
N TYR A 273 -1.84 -7.34 15.85
CA TYR A 273 -1.96 -7.52 14.41
C TYR A 273 -0.85 -8.39 13.81
N PHE A 274 0.37 -8.37 14.37
CA PHE A 274 1.50 -9.13 13.82
C PHE A 274 1.51 -10.55 14.39
N ILE A 275 0.55 -11.34 13.95
CA ILE A 275 0.22 -12.67 14.49
C ILE A 275 0.04 -13.69 13.35
N PRO A 276 0.21 -15.00 13.60
CA PRO A 276 0.12 -16.02 12.55
C PRO A 276 -1.18 -15.96 11.74
N ASN A 277 -2.32 -15.96 12.42
CA ASN A 277 -3.64 -15.99 11.78
C ASN A 277 -4.08 -14.64 11.15
N ASN A 278 -3.22 -13.62 11.18
CA ASN A 278 -3.39 -12.36 10.47
C ASN A 278 -2.30 -12.15 9.41
N SER A 279 -1.54 -13.22 9.09
CA SER A 279 -0.40 -13.13 8.19
C SER A 279 -0.44 -14.21 7.11
N THR A 280 0.11 -13.88 5.94
CA THR A 280 0.24 -14.78 4.80
C THR A 280 1.69 -14.79 4.30
N LEU A 281 2.27 -15.97 4.20
CA LEU A 281 3.56 -16.21 3.56
C LEU A 281 3.34 -16.52 2.08
N ILE A 282 4.06 -15.84 1.20
CA ILE A 282 3.95 -16.05 -0.25
C ILE A 282 5.33 -16.29 -0.84
N PHE A 283 5.48 -17.41 -1.56
CA PHE A 283 6.71 -17.78 -2.24
C PHE A 283 6.47 -18.02 -3.73
N VAL A 284 7.28 -17.38 -4.57
CA VAL A 284 7.25 -17.58 -6.03
C VAL A 284 8.67 -17.87 -6.50
N GLY A 285 8.93 -19.09 -6.99
CA GLY A 285 10.28 -19.46 -7.45
C GLY A 285 10.64 -20.93 -7.26
N GLY A 286 11.93 -21.20 -7.08
CA GLY A 286 12.52 -22.55 -7.04
C GLY A 286 12.30 -23.31 -5.74
N VAL A 287 11.08 -23.33 -5.22
CA VAL A 287 10.66 -24.07 -4.04
C VAL A 287 9.43 -24.91 -4.35
N THR A 288 9.18 -25.97 -3.56
CA THR A 288 7.96 -26.79 -3.67
C THR A 288 7.06 -26.60 -2.44
N MET A 289 5.75 -26.82 -2.62
CA MET A 289 4.77 -26.72 -1.53
C MET A 289 5.09 -27.68 -0.39
N ASP A 290 5.41 -28.95 -0.72
CA ASP A 290 5.68 -29.98 0.28
C ASP A 290 6.92 -29.61 1.14
N GLU A 291 7.97 -29.11 0.52
CA GLU A 291 9.16 -28.60 1.22
C GLU A 291 8.80 -27.42 2.11
N MET A 292 8.02 -26.47 1.59
CA MET A 292 7.66 -25.25 2.30
C MET A 292 6.73 -25.51 3.50
N ILE A 293 5.80 -26.47 3.42
CA ILE A 293 4.99 -26.88 4.56
C ILE A 293 5.89 -27.33 5.71
N LEU A 294 6.85 -28.22 5.45
CA LEU A 294 7.76 -28.73 6.49
C LEU A 294 8.63 -27.62 7.09
N LYS A 295 9.12 -26.72 6.25
CA LYS A 295 9.96 -25.60 6.70
C LYS A 295 9.15 -24.57 7.51
N VAL A 296 7.99 -24.18 7.04
CA VAL A 296 7.11 -23.22 7.76
C VAL A 296 6.65 -23.82 9.09
N GLU A 297 6.24 -25.08 9.12
CA GLU A 297 5.90 -25.78 10.35
C GLU A 297 7.04 -25.76 11.37
N LYS A 298 8.27 -25.97 10.92
CA LYS A 298 9.47 -25.93 11.79
C LYS A 298 9.67 -24.58 12.47
N TYR A 299 9.44 -23.46 11.77
CA TYR A 299 9.74 -22.12 12.29
C TYR A 299 8.53 -21.43 12.90
N PHE A 300 7.32 -21.66 12.37
CA PHE A 300 6.09 -20.97 12.77
C PHE A 300 5.07 -21.88 13.49
N GLY A 301 5.21 -23.22 13.39
CA GLY A 301 4.23 -24.16 13.95
C GLY A 301 4.05 -24.05 15.47
N GLY A 302 5.10 -23.64 16.19
CA GLY A 302 5.05 -23.40 17.63
C GLY A 302 4.42 -22.07 18.05
N LEU A 303 4.06 -21.19 17.10
CA LEU A 303 3.43 -19.91 17.40
C LEU A 303 1.93 -20.10 17.62
N GLU A 304 1.40 -19.50 18.68
CA GLU A 304 -0.01 -19.64 19.03
C GLU A 304 -0.92 -18.83 18.10
N ARG A 305 -2.08 -19.41 17.76
CA ARG A 305 -3.20 -18.65 17.16
C ARG A 305 -3.74 -17.68 18.21
N LYS A 306 -3.89 -16.41 17.81
CA LYS A 306 -4.45 -15.38 18.69
C LYS A 306 -5.88 -15.00 18.25
N PRO A 307 -6.64 -14.27 19.11
CA PRO A 307 -7.93 -13.73 18.69
C PRO A 307 -7.81 -12.90 17.42
N GLU A 308 -8.78 -13.02 16.52
CA GLU A 308 -8.85 -12.18 15.31
C GLU A 308 -8.92 -10.70 15.71
N PRO A 309 -8.09 -9.84 15.10
CA PRO A 309 -8.16 -8.41 15.36
C PRO A 309 -9.54 -7.84 15.01
N THR A 310 -10.10 -7.06 15.92
CA THR A 310 -11.34 -6.33 15.63
C THR A 310 -11.03 -5.12 14.75
N ARG A 311 -11.75 -4.98 13.64
CA ARG A 311 -11.58 -3.91 12.69
C ARG A 311 -12.81 -3.04 12.63
N TYR A 312 -12.64 -1.75 12.86
CA TYR A 312 -13.70 -0.76 12.78
C TYR A 312 -13.31 0.30 11.76
N TYR A 313 -14.04 0.34 10.66
CA TYR A 313 -13.82 1.36 9.64
C TYR A 313 -15.08 2.19 9.48
N GLY A 314 -14.90 3.51 9.44
CA GLY A 314 -15.98 4.43 9.12
C GLY A 314 -16.41 4.26 7.66
N GLN A 315 -17.71 4.40 7.40
CA GLN A 315 -18.17 4.48 6.01
C GLN A 315 -17.83 5.85 5.44
N GLU A 316 -17.31 5.87 4.20
CA GLU A 316 -17.14 7.11 3.46
C GLU A 316 -18.51 7.69 3.11
N PRO A 317 -18.79 8.95 3.44
CA PRO A 317 -20.03 9.58 3.02
C PRO A 317 -20.15 9.61 1.50
N LEU A 318 -21.36 9.42 1.00
CA LEU A 318 -21.64 9.60 -0.43
C LEU A 318 -21.26 11.02 -0.87
N PRO A 319 -20.68 11.18 -2.06
CA PRO A 319 -20.40 12.49 -2.62
C PRO A 319 -21.66 13.33 -2.73
N SER A 320 -21.57 14.61 -2.39
CA SER A 320 -22.73 15.50 -2.29
C SER A 320 -22.54 16.85 -3.00
N GLY A 321 -21.72 16.88 -4.03
CA GLY A 321 -21.46 18.06 -4.83
C GLY A 321 -20.01 18.19 -5.27
N GLU A 322 -19.79 18.92 -6.35
CA GLU A 322 -18.47 19.20 -6.89
C GLU A 322 -17.60 19.95 -5.87
N LYS A 323 -16.36 19.50 -5.73
CA LYS A 323 -15.35 20.13 -4.89
C LYS A 323 -14.25 20.73 -5.76
N ARG A 324 -13.71 21.88 -5.36
CA ARG A 324 -12.65 22.56 -6.11
C ARG A 324 -11.51 22.99 -5.21
N LEU A 325 -10.26 22.75 -5.69
CA LEU A 325 -9.03 23.20 -5.06
C LEU A 325 -8.24 24.08 -6.04
N ILE A 326 -7.96 25.31 -5.64
CA ILE A 326 -6.93 26.13 -6.30
C ILE A 326 -5.69 26.10 -5.42
N TYR A 327 -4.70 25.36 -5.85
CA TYR A 327 -3.43 25.22 -5.14
C TYR A 327 -2.38 26.16 -5.74
N ARG A 328 -1.82 27.03 -4.89
CA ARG A 328 -0.88 28.08 -5.33
C ARG A 328 0.54 27.70 -4.95
N ASP A 329 1.35 27.32 -5.94
CA ASP A 329 2.76 26.96 -5.75
C ASP A 329 3.60 27.31 -6.99
N ASN A 330 4.78 27.93 -6.77
CA ASN A 330 5.68 28.34 -7.87
C ASN A 330 6.66 27.22 -8.29
N LYS A 331 6.70 26.12 -7.55
CA LYS A 331 7.61 25.01 -7.85
C LYS A 331 6.92 23.91 -8.65
N LEU A 332 5.58 23.89 -8.62
CA LEU A 332 4.80 22.90 -9.33
C LEU A 332 4.45 23.37 -10.73
N SER A 333 4.54 22.48 -11.70
CA SER A 333 4.01 22.74 -13.03
C SER A 333 2.51 22.98 -12.97
N PRO A 334 1.99 23.98 -13.68
CA PRO A 334 0.57 24.21 -13.82
C PRO A 334 -0.15 22.94 -14.27
N ARG A 335 -1.28 22.63 -13.66
CA ARG A 335 -2.06 21.44 -14.03
C ARG A 335 -3.52 21.59 -13.66
N VAL A 336 -4.34 20.84 -14.35
CA VAL A 336 -5.71 20.55 -13.96
C VAL A 336 -5.84 19.04 -13.71
N GLU A 337 -6.57 18.69 -12.65
CA GLU A 337 -6.81 17.31 -12.27
C GLU A 337 -8.29 17.13 -11.90
N LEU A 338 -8.90 16.11 -12.47
CA LEU A 338 -10.25 15.67 -12.14
C LEU A 338 -10.15 14.36 -11.38
N ARG A 339 -10.83 14.22 -10.25
CA ARG A 339 -10.92 12.98 -9.48
C ARG A 339 -12.38 12.58 -9.28
N TYR A 340 -12.63 11.28 -9.34
CA TYR A 340 -13.93 10.69 -9.04
C TYR A 340 -13.74 9.48 -8.11
N GLN A 341 -14.62 9.35 -7.13
CA GLN A 341 -14.68 8.11 -6.35
C GLN A 341 -15.23 6.99 -7.22
N ILE A 342 -14.62 5.82 -7.11
CA ILE A 342 -15.03 4.58 -7.80
C ILE A 342 -15.05 3.44 -6.79
N PRO A 343 -15.70 2.31 -7.10
CA PRO A 343 -15.73 1.17 -6.18
C PRO A 343 -14.35 0.61 -5.83
N GLY A 344 -14.24 0.03 -4.63
CA GLY A 344 -13.04 -0.71 -4.17
C GLY A 344 -12.85 -2.06 -4.85
N VAL A 345 -11.73 -2.74 -4.52
CA VAL A 345 -11.23 -3.94 -5.24
C VAL A 345 -12.23 -5.08 -5.35
N GLY A 346 -12.96 -5.41 -4.30
CA GLY A 346 -13.92 -6.54 -4.33
C GLY A 346 -15.27 -6.22 -5.01
N HIS A 347 -15.51 -4.98 -5.46
CA HIS A 347 -16.77 -4.64 -6.13
C HIS A 347 -16.81 -5.16 -7.57
N PRO A 348 -17.94 -5.72 -8.03
CA PRO A 348 -18.06 -6.26 -9.39
C PRO A 348 -17.71 -5.28 -10.52
N ASP A 349 -17.95 -4.01 -10.31
CA ASP A 349 -17.65 -2.96 -11.30
C ASP A 349 -16.18 -2.55 -11.36
N LYS A 350 -15.39 -2.84 -10.32
CA LYS A 350 -13.99 -2.35 -10.22
C LYS A 350 -13.11 -2.80 -11.40
N PRO A 351 -13.16 -4.05 -11.88
CA PRO A 351 -12.32 -4.48 -13.00
C PRO A 351 -12.51 -3.67 -14.27
N HIS A 352 -13.72 -3.18 -14.53
CA HIS A 352 -14.02 -2.37 -15.71
C HIS A 352 -13.32 -1.01 -15.71
N PHE A 353 -13.01 -0.47 -14.51
CA PHE A 353 -12.29 0.81 -14.39
C PHE A 353 -10.85 0.75 -14.85
N ASP A 354 -10.22 -0.43 -14.86
CA ASP A 354 -8.90 -0.60 -15.48
C ASP A 354 -8.98 -0.35 -17.01
N VAL A 355 -10.04 -0.84 -17.65
CA VAL A 355 -10.29 -0.61 -19.08
C VAL A 355 -10.64 0.85 -19.33
N ILE A 356 -11.50 1.45 -18.51
CA ILE A 356 -11.86 2.88 -18.59
C ILE A 356 -10.60 3.75 -18.48
N LYS A 357 -9.70 3.43 -17.53
CA LYS A 357 -8.43 4.12 -17.36
C LYS A 357 -7.60 4.13 -18.65
N GLU A 358 -7.40 2.97 -19.26
CA GLU A 358 -6.62 2.84 -20.51
C GLU A 358 -7.28 3.54 -21.71
N VAL A 359 -8.61 3.48 -21.81
CA VAL A 359 -9.37 4.22 -22.82
C VAL A 359 -9.19 5.73 -22.63
N MET A 360 -9.40 6.21 -21.40
CA MET A 360 -9.34 7.63 -21.10
C MET A 360 -7.93 8.21 -21.24
N GLN A 361 -6.88 7.45 -20.92
CA GLN A 361 -5.50 7.87 -21.12
C GLN A 361 -5.25 8.27 -22.59
N ASN A 362 -5.70 7.45 -23.52
CA ASN A 362 -5.51 7.68 -24.94
C ASN A 362 -6.43 8.78 -25.50
N ARG A 363 -7.70 8.78 -25.07
CA ARG A 363 -8.68 9.77 -25.54
C ARG A 363 -8.36 11.19 -25.08
N LEU A 364 -8.02 11.36 -23.81
CA LEU A 364 -7.71 12.68 -23.28
C LEU A 364 -6.44 13.25 -23.91
N GLN A 365 -5.39 12.46 -24.07
CA GLN A 365 -4.18 12.92 -24.74
C GLN A 365 -4.51 13.37 -26.18
N LYS A 366 -5.19 12.49 -26.95
CA LYS A 366 -5.57 12.81 -28.32
C LYS A 366 -6.50 14.03 -28.42
N ASN A 367 -7.49 14.16 -27.53
CA ASN A 367 -8.43 15.29 -27.54
C ASN A 367 -7.71 16.64 -27.30
N LEU A 368 -6.77 16.66 -26.35
CA LEU A 368 -6.00 17.87 -26.07
C LEU A 368 -5.05 18.21 -27.21
N ASP A 369 -4.47 17.21 -27.88
CA ASP A 369 -3.61 17.41 -29.04
C ASP A 369 -4.41 17.91 -30.26
N ASP A 370 -5.55 17.29 -30.58
CA ASP A 370 -6.43 17.66 -31.68
C ASP A 370 -6.99 19.11 -31.54
N LYS A 371 -7.14 19.58 -30.31
CA LYS A 371 -7.59 20.95 -29.99
C LYS A 371 -6.45 21.97 -29.87
N GLU A 372 -5.23 21.56 -30.14
CA GLU A 372 -4.02 22.38 -29.98
C GLU A 372 -3.84 22.94 -28.54
N ILE A 373 -4.45 22.29 -27.55
CA ILE A 373 -4.29 22.61 -26.14
C ILE A 373 -2.94 22.06 -25.65
N GLY A 374 -2.57 20.84 -26.10
CA GLY A 374 -1.32 20.17 -25.70
C GLY A 374 -1.36 19.69 -24.25
N GLY A 375 -0.18 19.59 -23.66
CA GLY A 375 0.00 19.10 -22.29
C GLY A 375 0.32 17.60 -22.21
N SER A 376 0.71 17.17 -21.03
CA SER A 376 0.97 15.74 -20.74
C SER A 376 -0.17 15.17 -19.90
N VAL A 377 -0.90 14.22 -20.46
CA VAL A 377 -2.00 13.55 -19.78
C VAL A 377 -1.51 12.35 -18.99
N ASN A 378 -1.98 12.22 -17.76
CA ASN A 378 -1.84 11.02 -16.93
C ASN A 378 -3.19 10.59 -16.38
N VAL A 379 -3.58 9.35 -16.63
CA VAL A 379 -4.75 8.72 -16.02
C VAL A 379 -4.31 7.61 -15.08
N SER A 380 -4.65 7.73 -13.82
CA SER A 380 -4.31 6.76 -12.79
C SER A 380 -5.52 6.37 -11.96
N THR A 381 -5.45 5.21 -11.33
CA THR A 381 -6.38 4.82 -10.29
C THR A 381 -5.61 4.70 -8.99
N MET A 382 -6.14 5.30 -7.94
CA MET A 382 -5.67 5.07 -6.61
C MET A 382 -6.59 4.03 -5.97
N VAL A 383 -6.03 2.86 -5.71
CA VAL A 383 -6.74 1.79 -5.00
C VAL A 383 -6.46 2.03 -3.53
N VAL A 384 -7.44 2.58 -2.85
CA VAL A 384 -7.26 2.98 -1.46
C VAL A 384 -7.96 2.03 -0.50
N HIS A 385 -8.86 1.14 -0.96
CA HIS A 385 -9.60 0.33 0.03
C HIS A 385 -10.27 -0.91 -0.56
N THR A 386 -10.39 -1.90 0.31
CA THR A 386 -11.13 -3.14 0.08
C THR A 386 -12.63 -2.93 0.17
N ASN A 387 -13.39 -3.82 -0.46
CA ASN A 387 -14.83 -3.92 -0.23
C ASN A 387 -15.19 -4.29 1.22
N ASN A 388 -14.28 -4.95 1.93
CA ASN A 388 -14.51 -5.34 3.31
C ASN A 388 -14.71 -4.13 4.23
N TYR A 389 -14.26 -2.95 3.81
CA TYR A 389 -14.34 -1.73 4.62
C TYR A 389 -15.29 -0.69 4.05
N GLY A 390 -15.89 -0.93 2.88
CA GLY A 390 -16.83 0.01 2.26
C GLY A 390 -16.23 1.34 1.84
N LEU A 391 -14.90 1.39 1.72
CA LEU A 391 -14.18 2.60 1.33
C LEU A 391 -13.95 2.61 -0.18
N PRO A 392 -14.20 3.75 -0.87
CA PRO A 392 -14.05 3.82 -2.31
C PRO A 392 -12.59 3.98 -2.73
N SER A 393 -12.28 3.45 -3.89
CA SER A 393 -11.10 3.84 -4.67
C SER A 393 -11.35 5.17 -5.40
N SER A 394 -10.36 5.69 -6.08
CA SER A 394 -10.54 6.87 -6.94
C SER A 394 -9.86 6.70 -8.29
N ILE A 395 -10.40 7.37 -9.31
CA ILE A 395 -9.77 7.51 -10.61
C ILE A 395 -9.44 8.98 -10.86
N HIS A 396 -8.24 9.23 -11.37
CA HIS A 396 -7.65 10.55 -11.54
C HIS A 396 -7.32 10.80 -13.00
N PHE A 397 -7.69 11.98 -13.50
CA PHE A 397 -7.37 12.48 -14.84
C PHE A 397 -6.59 13.78 -14.67
N ALA A 398 -5.31 13.78 -14.99
CA ALA A 398 -4.46 14.96 -14.84
C ALA A 398 -3.88 15.39 -16.18
N ALA A 399 -3.87 16.71 -16.46
CA ALA A 399 -3.15 17.31 -17.55
C ALA A 399 -2.18 18.37 -17.03
N ILE A 400 -0.91 18.27 -17.40
CA ILE A 400 0.21 19.06 -16.89
C ILE A 400 0.75 19.96 -18.01
N TYR A 401 1.05 21.22 -17.69
CA TYR A 401 1.44 22.27 -18.61
C TYR A 401 2.70 23.01 -18.15
N GLU A 402 3.29 23.78 -19.06
CA GLU A 402 4.39 24.70 -18.74
C GLU A 402 3.87 26.04 -18.20
N ASP A 403 2.68 26.48 -18.67
CA ASP A 403 2.02 27.73 -18.28
C ASP A 403 0.56 27.51 -17.83
N THR A 404 -0.11 28.58 -17.40
CA THR A 404 -1.49 28.53 -16.91
C THR A 404 -2.54 28.84 -17.96
N GLU A 405 -2.18 29.29 -19.14
CA GLU A 405 -3.12 29.79 -20.17
C GLU A 405 -4.06 28.68 -20.67
N LYS A 406 -3.58 27.43 -20.61
CA LYS A 406 -4.30 26.26 -21.14
C LYS A 406 -5.18 25.56 -20.10
N LEU A 407 -5.13 25.91 -18.81
CA LEU A 407 -5.78 25.17 -17.75
C LEU A 407 -7.29 25.13 -17.85
N ASP A 408 -7.93 26.27 -18.16
CA ASP A 408 -9.40 26.33 -18.29
C ASP A 408 -9.87 25.58 -19.53
N ALA A 409 -9.21 25.80 -20.67
CA ALA A 409 -9.53 25.07 -21.89
C ALA A 409 -9.32 23.55 -21.73
N SER A 410 -8.30 23.15 -20.97
CA SER A 410 -8.07 21.75 -20.63
C SER A 410 -9.17 21.16 -19.75
N GLU A 411 -9.59 21.87 -18.71
CA GLU A 411 -10.71 21.42 -17.87
C GLU A 411 -11.97 21.21 -18.71
N GLU A 412 -12.33 22.19 -19.53
CA GLU A 412 -13.50 22.11 -20.41
C GLU A 412 -13.38 20.94 -21.41
N ALA A 413 -12.21 20.74 -22.02
CA ALA A 413 -11.97 19.66 -22.95
C ALA A 413 -12.06 18.28 -22.29
N MET A 414 -11.50 18.12 -21.08
CA MET A 414 -11.58 16.89 -20.32
C MET A 414 -13.02 16.57 -19.87
N LEU A 415 -13.77 17.56 -19.41
CA LEU A 415 -15.17 17.40 -19.04
C LEU A 415 -16.06 17.07 -20.24
N ALA A 416 -15.80 17.71 -21.40
CA ALA A 416 -16.51 17.43 -22.64
C ALA A 416 -16.24 15.97 -23.12
N GLU A 417 -15.01 15.47 -22.98
CA GLU A 417 -14.68 14.09 -23.34
C GLU A 417 -15.36 13.07 -22.42
N ILE A 418 -15.41 13.33 -21.10
CA ILE A 418 -16.14 12.51 -20.13
C ILE A 418 -17.65 12.50 -20.48
N LYS A 419 -18.22 13.66 -20.82
CA LYS A 419 -19.62 13.76 -21.26
C LYS A 419 -19.85 12.95 -22.53
N LEU A 420 -19.01 13.11 -23.54
CA LEU A 420 -19.09 12.37 -24.79
C LEU A 420 -19.06 10.84 -24.53
N LEU A 421 -18.15 10.39 -23.67
CA LEU A 421 -18.05 8.98 -23.29
C LEU A 421 -19.31 8.46 -22.57
N SER A 422 -20.05 9.32 -21.89
CA SER A 422 -21.35 8.97 -21.28
C SER A 422 -22.51 8.89 -22.28
N GLU A 423 -22.44 9.63 -23.37
CA GLU A 423 -23.50 9.76 -24.37
C GLU A 423 -23.28 8.82 -25.56
N GLU A 424 -22.05 8.69 -26.00
CA GLU A 424 -21.65 7.88 -27.16
C GLU A 424 -20.85 6.66 -26.71
N ASN A 425 -20.87 5.64 -27.57
CA ASN A 425 -20.04 4.45 -27.34
C ASN A 425 -18.60 4.71 -27.79
N ILE A 426 -17.65 4.10 -27.07
CA ILE A 426 -16.29 3.93 -27.59
C ILE A 426 -16.33 2.98 -28.79
N SER A 427 -15.35 3.11 -29.67
CA SER A 427 -15.23 2.16 -30.78
C SER A 427 -14.67 0.81 -30.31
N ASP A 428 -15.04 -0.25 -30.99
CA ASP A 428 -14.47 -1.59 -30.77
C ASP A 428 -12.94 -1.60 -30.86
N LYS A 429 -12.37 -0.71 -31.66
CA LYS A 429 -10.92 -0.58 -31.81
C LYS A 429 -10.27 -0.05 -30.54
N GLU A 430 -10.85 0.96 -29.92
CA GLU A 430 -10.37 1.52 -28.66
C GLU A 430 -10.47 0.52 -27.51
N LEU A 431 -11.62 -0.16 -27.42
CA LEU A 431 -11.84 -1.20 -26.41
C LEU A 431 -10.81 -2.33 -26.55
N LYS A 432 -10.64 -2.87 -27.74
CA LYS A 432 -9.66 -3.93 -28.01
C LYS A 432 -8.24 -3.50 -27.77
N PHE A 433 -7.90 -2.24 -28.03
CA PHE A 433 -6.57 -1.70 -27.76
C PHE A 433 -6.30 -1.65 -26.24
N ALA A 434 -7.25 -1.13 -25.45
CA ALA A 434 -7.15 -1.08 -24.00
C ALA A 434 -7.01 -2.49 -23.39
N GLN A 435 -7.87 -3.42 -23.78
CA GLN A 435 -7.80 -4.81 -23.34
C GLN A 435 -6.47 -5.48 -23.69
N LYS A 436 -5.96 -5.27 -24.91
CA LYS A 436 -4.65 -5.79 -25.32
C LYS A 436 -3.50 -5.20 -24.48
N THR A 437 -3.55 -3.90 -24.17
CA THR A 437 -2.56 -3.24 -23.33
C THR A 437 -2.54 -3.86 -21.93
N LEU A 438 -3.70 -4.01 -21.29
CA LEU A 438 -3.86 -4.60 -19.98
C LEU A 438 -3.41 -6.06 -19.93
N ARG A 439 -3.72 -6.83 -20.98
CA ARG A 439 -3.25 -8.21 -21.10
C ARG A 439 -1.73 -8.29 -21.23
N THR A 440 -1.11 -7.36 -21.95
CA THR A 440 0.34 -7.27 -22.05
C THR A 440 0.98 -6.93 -20.70
N GLN A 441 0.37 -6.02 -19.92
CA GLN A 441 0.80 -5.68 -18.57
C GLN A 441 0.72 -6.89 -17.63
N TRP A 442 -0.37 -7.67 -17.74
CA TRP A 442 -0.54 -8.92 -17.01
C TRP A 442 0.59 -9.92 -17.28
N TYR A 443 0.89 -10.22 -18.55
CA TYR A 443 1.95 -11.16 -18.87
C TYR A 443 3.31 -10.71 -18.35
N ARG A 444 3.60 -9.42 -18.36
CA ARG A 444 4.82 -8.86 -17.77
C ARG A 444 4.85 -9.03 -16.24
N ALA A 445 3.72 -8.83 -15.58
CA ALA A 445 3.64 -9.05 -14.14
C ALA A 445 3.76 -10.54 -13.79
N ALA A 446 3.04 -11.41 -14.48
CA ALA A 446 3.07 -12.86 -14.25
C ALA A 446 4.43 -13.51 -14.56
N SER A 447 5.25 -12.91 -15.45
CA SER A 447 6.60 -13.43 -15.74
C SER A 447 7.64 -13.10 -14.66
N ASP A 448 7.45 -12.02 -13.91
CA ASP A 448 8.37 -11.58 -12.84
C ASP A 448 7.91 -12.13 -11.49
N PRO A 449 8.72 -12.96 -10.79
CA PRO A 449 8.34 -13.55 -9.52
C PRO A 449 7.94 -12.54 -8.45
N ASN A 450 8.62 -11.38 -8.39
CA ASN A 450 8.34 -10.35 -7.39
C ASN A 450 7.04 -9.61 -7.65
N ARG A 451 6.79 -9.25 -8.91
CA ARG A 451 5.53 -8.60 -9.31
C ARG A 451 4.35 -9.53 -9.13
N LEU A 452 4.52 -10.81 -9.46
CA LEU A 452 3.49 -11.81 -9.27
C LEU A 452 3.20 -12.04 -7.78
N ASN A 453 4.25 -12.17 -6.95
CA ASN A 453 4.12 -12.28 -5.50
C ASN A 453 3.39 -11.05 -4.93
N PHE A 454 3.77 -9.84 -5.34
CA PHE A 454 3.10 -8.61 -4.91
C PHE A 454 1.62 -8.60 -5.31
N LEU A 455 1.30 -8.97 -6.54
CA LEU A 455 -0.08 -8.98 -7.03
C LEU A 455 -0.95 -9.98 -6.25
N ILE A 456 -0.43 -11.19 -6.00
CA ILE A 456 -1.14 -12.21 -5.21
C ILE A 456 -1.36 -11.70 -3.77
N GLY A 457 -0.33 -11.16 -3.13
CA GLY A 457 -0.41 -10.66 -1.77
C GLY A 457 -1.36 -9.46 -1.65
N HIS A 458 -1.34 -8.56 -2.62
CA HIS A 458 -2.28 -7.44 -2.68
C HIS A 458 -3.73 -7.91 -2.72
N PHE A 459 -4.07 -8.86 -3.61
CA PHE A 459 -5.42 -9.44 -3.65
C PHE A 459 -5.76 -10.21 -2.39
N GLU A 460 -4.79 -10.93 -1.81
CA GLU A 460 -5.00 -11.70 -0.57
C GLU A 460 -5.40 -10.82 0.61
N VAL A 461 -4.67 -9.73 0.84
CA VAL A 461 -4.98 -8.83 1.96
C VAL A 461 -6.19 -7.94 1.71
N MET A 462 -6.50 -7.66 0.43
CA MET A 462 -7.67 -6.87 0.05
C MET A 462 -8.98 -7.65 0.15
N ASP A 463 -8.97 -8.94 -0.15
CA ASP A 463 -10.13 -9.84 -0.12
C ASP A 463 -9.69 -11.30 -0.04
N SER A 464 -9.22 -11.84 -1.18
CA SER A 464 -8.60 -13.15 -1.31
C SER A 464 -7.87 -13.24 -2.65
N TRP A 465 -6.72 -13.92 -2.67
CA TRP A 465 -6.03 -14.21 -3.93
C TRP A 465 -6.92 -14.93 -4.95
N LYS A 466 -7.96 -15.65 -4.49
CA LYS A 466 -8.92 -16.39 -5.35
C LYS A 466 -9.77 -15.45 -6.20
N THR A 467 -9.88 -14.18 -5.83
CA THR A 467 -10.63 -13.17 -6.61
C THR A 467 -9.82 -12.59 -7.76
N LEU A 468 -8.49 -12.81 -7.81
CA LEU A 468 -7.62 -12.31 -8.87
C LEU A 468 -8.05 -12.80 -10.27
N LYS A 469 -8.27 -14.12 -10.43
CA LYS A 469 -8.70 -14.68 -11.73
C LYS A 469 -10.06 -14.13 -12.20
N PRO A 470 -11.13 -14.18 -11.39
CA PRO A 470 -12.42 -13.57 -11.77
C PRO A 470 -12.31 -12.07 -12.08
N TYR A 471 -11.46 -11.34 -11.36
CA TYR A 471 -11.20 -9.93 -11.62
C TYR A 471 -10.64 -9.70 -13.02
N LEU A 472 -9.59 -10.45 -13.40
CA LEU A 472 -8.94 -10.33 -14.70
C LEU A 472 -9.86 -10.77 -15.85
N GLU A 473 -10.64 -11.84 -15.65
CA GLU A 473 -11.63 -12.30 -16.64
C GLU A 473 -12.75 -11.27 -16.84
N THR A 474 -13.25 -10.66 -15.75
CA THR A 474 -14.28 -9.61 -15.84
C THR A 474 -13.73 -8.38 -16.55
N ARG A 475 -12.51 -7.98 -16.25
CA ARG A 475 -11.81 -6.88 -16.92
C ARG A 475 -11.74 -7.10 -18.44
N ASP A 476 -11.35 -8.30 -18.87
CA ASP A 476 -11.19 -8.62 -20.29
C ASP A 476 -12.53 -8.80 -21.02
N LYS A 477 -13.62 -9.07 -20.28
CA LYS A 477 -14.99 -9.17 -20.81
C LYS A 477 -15.74 -7.83 -20.81
N THR A 478 -15.08 -6.73 -20.38
CA THR A 478 -15.67 -5.38 -20.39
C THR A 478 -16.21 -5.06 -21.78
N THR A 479 -17.45 -4.59 -21.83
CA THR A 479 -18.14 -4.19 -23.07
C THR A 479 -18.17 -2.66 -23.21
N VAL A 480 -18.57 -2.20 -24.39
CA VAL A 480 -18.81 -0.76 -24.66
C VAL A 480 -19.93 -0.22 -23.77
N GLU A 481 -20.94 -1.05 -23.55
CA GLU A 481 -22.08 -0.76 -22.69
C GLU A 481 -21.69 -0.61 -21.23
N ASP A 482 -20.78 -1.46 -20.73
CA ASP A 482 -20.24 -1.35 -19.38
C ASP A 482 -19.52 -0.03 -19.18
N VAL A 483 -18.65 0.34 -20.10
CA VAL A 483 -17.92 1.62 -20.06
C VAL A 483 -18.91 2.79 -19.96
N ARG A 484 -19.91 2.83 -20.85
CA ARG A 484 -20.91 3.89 -20.87
C ARG A 484 -21.75 3.93 -19.59
N ARG A 485 -22.21 2.77 -19.11
CA ARG A 485 -22.97 2.65 -17.86
C ARG A 485 -22.19 3.21 -16.67
N LEU A 486 -20.92 2.81 -16.52
CA LEU A 486 -20.11 3.22 -15.39
C LEU A 486 -19.73 4.68 -15.45
N VAL A 487 -19.41 5.21 -16.63
CA VAL A 487 -19.15 6.65 -16.78
C VAL A 487 -20.41 7.47 -16.41
N LYS A 488 -21.62 7.06 -16.86
CA LYS A 488 -22.87 7.72 -16.44
C LYS A 488 -23.10 7.66 -14.93
N GLN A 489 -22.74 6.57 -14.29
CA GLN A 489 -23.01 6.33 -12.88
C GLN A 489 -22.01 7.06 -11.97
N TYR A 490 -20.74 7.04 -12.32
CA TYR A 490 -19.67 7.49 -11.42
C TYR A 490 -19.05 8.84 -11.79
N PHE A 491 -19.06 9.26 -13.07
CA PHE A 491 -18.41 10.49 -13.51
C PHE A 491 -19.39 11.66 -13.55
N ILE A 492 -20.17 11.78 -12.50
CA ILE A 492 -21.16 12.84 -12.31
C ILE A 492 -20.57 14.04 -11.54
N SER A 493 -21.19 15.21 -11.68
CA SER A 493 -20.75 16.42 -10.99
C SER A 493 -20.65 16.26 -9.49
N ASP A 494 -21.62 15.59 -8.87
CA ASP A 494 -21.67 15.42 -7.42
C ASP A 494 -20.53 14.55 -6.86
N ASN A 495 -19.94 13.71 -7.71
CA ASN A 495 -18.80 12.85 -7.36
C ASN A 495 -17.44 13.44 -7.79
N ARG A 496 -17.43 14.67 -8.35
CA ARG A 496 -16.25 15.26 -8.95
C ARG A 496 -15.47 16.14 -7.98
N THR A 497 -14.15 15.95 -7.95
CA THR A 497 -13.21 16.88 -7.32
C THR A 497 -12.27 17.42 -8.39
N ILE A 498 -12.14 18.75 -8.49
CA ILE A 498 -11.27 19.42 -9.45
C ILE A 498 -10.16 20.14 -8.69
N GLY A 499 -8.90 19.84 -9.08
CA GLY A 499 -7.72 20.54 -8.59
C GLY A 499 -7.04 21.31 -9.71
N LYS A 500 -6.66 22.56 -9.44
CA LYS A 500 -5.78 23.35 -10.30
C LYS A 500 -4.55 23.79 -9.54
N VAL A 501 -3.38 23.59 -10.13
CA VAL A 501 -2.13 24.18 -9.63
C VAL A 501 -1.81 25.38 -10.47
N ILE A 502 -1.63 26.54 -9.82
CA ILE A 502 -1.27 27.80 -10.46
C ILE A 502 -0.14 28.48 -9.69
N PRO A 503 0.71 29.30 -10.33
CA PRO A 503 1.72 30.10 -9.62
C PRO A 503 1.11 31.04 -8.58
N ARG A 504 1.86 31.37 -7.54
CA ARG A 504 1.48 32.41 -6.58
C ARG A 504 1.46 33.77 -7.31
N GLY A 505 0.40 34.54 -7.11
CA GLY A 505 0.21 35.82 -7.79
C GLY A 505 -0.53 35.76 -9.13
N ALA A 506 -0.77 34.59 -9.70
CA ALA A 506 -1.64 34.44 -10.86
C ALA A 506 -3.12 34.62 -10.44
N GLY A 507 -3.84 35.52 -11.11
CA GLY A 507 -5.27 35.76 -10.90
C GLY A 507 -5.62 36.59 -9.64
N GLN A 508 -4.74 37.55 -9.27
CA GLN A 508 -5.13 38.69 -8.40
C GLN A 508 -5.64 39.82 -9.24
#